data_aad72541fc434b8777bd3bf3c91f9b9a
#
_entry.id   aad72541fc434b8777bd3bf3c91f9b9a
#
_cell.length_a   1.000
_cell.length_b   1.000
_cell.length_c   1.000
_cell.angle_alpha   90.00
_cell.angle_beta   90.00
_cell.angle_gamma   90.00
#
_symmetry.space_group_name_H-M   'P 1'
#
loop_
_entity.id
_entity.type
_entity.pdbx_description
1 polymer ?
#
loop_
_entity_poly.entity_id
_entity_poly.type
_entity_poly.pdbx_seq_one_letter_code
_entity_poly.pdbx_strand_id
1 'polypeptide(L)'
;GEGTMMYGIGVGADLRDAANNLVEVGQSGLGLGVRDYYVNDDEQTKKIRDAYKAYMKKLFQMVGNDEATAQKKMEAVMAIETRIAKASYSQVQLRDIDKNYHKMTYNQLVLDYPGIDWGNVFLASGFPAFKEICVGQPEPIHEVEKILAETSLDDLKTYAEIKVISGATSVLSDDFRAVSFELSKVMSGVQQDRPRWKRAVSTVSGVLGEAIGKIYVEKYFPESSKKRMLDLVHNLQTALSQRIDEATWMSAATKAQAKDKLENFIIKIGYPDKWKDYSGLQVDDSLSLYENMANISEFFTKDAIARKVNKPVDKTEWGMTPQTINAYYNPTTNEICFPAAILQPPFFDPTADDAMNYGGIGGVIGHEMSHGFDDQGSQFDKTGNQHNWWTAADKKHFESRTKILVDHFNKIELAGKKVNGQMTLGENIGDNGGLNIAFRALQNVMKTEKLGVKDGFTPEQRFFLAWARVWAGNARPEYLQYLMTVDVHSPNEARVNGALPMVDSWYKAFNIKKGDKLFVPKNKRAHIW
;
A
#
# COMPACT_ATOMS: atom_id res chain seq x y z
N GLY A 1 -12.22 -5.88 2.10
CA GLY A 1 -12.51 -5.98 3.49
C GLY A 1 -13.91 -5.64 3.83
N GLU A 2 -14.69 -6.64 3.89
CA GLU A 2 -16.05 -6.49 4.32
C GLU A 2 -16.08 -6.64 5.81
N GLY A 3 -15.77 -5.55 6.45
CA GLY A 3 -15.91 -5.43 7.88
C GLY A 3 -17.31 -5.03 8.24
N THR A 4 -17.54 -4.91 9.51
CA THR A 4 -18.69 -4.22 10.04
C THR A 4 -18.65 -2.74 9.62
N MET A 5 -19.78 -2.07 9.62
CA MET A 5 -19.89 -0.75 9.03
C MET A 5 -19.04 0.35 9.69
N MET A 6 -18.83 0.28 11.03
CA MET A 6 -18.11 1.30 11.79
C MET A 6 -16.68 0.89 12.16
N TYR A 7 -16.35 -0.38 12.03
CA TYR A 7 -15.02 -0.95 12.23
C TYR A 7 -14.79 -2.09 11.26
N GLY A 8 -13.54 -2.45 11.03
CA GLY A 8 -13.17 -3.57 10.18
C GLY A 8 -12.79 -4.79 10.98
N ILE A 9 -13.10 -5.98 10.44
CA ILE A 9 -12.63 -7.25 10.96
C ILE A 9 -11.78 -7.91 9.88
N GLY A 10 -10.64 -8.48 10.27
CA GLY A 10 -9.72 -9.16 9.38
C GLY A 10 -9.05 -10.35 10.03
N VAL A 11 -8.25 -11.05 9.23
CA VAL A 11 -7.34 -12.10 9.69
C VAL A 11 -6.03 -11.95 8.93
N GLY A 12 -4.94 -11.76 9.65
CA GLY A 12 -3.61 -11.62 9.08
C GLY A 12 -2.55 -12.30 9.94
N ALA A 13 -1.30 -12.24 9.52
CA ALA A 13 -0.21 -12.75 10.32
C ALA A 13 -0.07 -11.95 11.62
N ASP A 14 0.12 -12.63 12.74
CA ASP A 14 0.45 -11.98 14.01
C ASP A 14 1.85 -11.36 13.89
N LEU A 15 1.97 -10.05 14.11
CA LEU A 15 3.24 -9.33 13.96
C LEU A 15 4.35 -9.84 14.90
N ARG A 16 3.99 -10.46 16.03
CA ARG A 16 4.92 -10.99 17.03
C ARG A 16 5.01 -12.51 17.05
N ASP A 17 4.16 -13.18 16.28
CA ASP A 17 4.18 -14.62 16.02
C ASP A 17 3.79 -14.88 14.55
N ALA A 18 4.65 -14.46 13.65
CA ALA A 18 4.39 -14.43 12.20
C ALA A 18 4.14 -15.81 11.56
N ALA A 19 4.37 -16.90 12.29
CA ALA A 19 4.01 -18.25 11.86
C ALA A 19 2.50 -18.51 11.91
N ASN A 20 1.75 -17.73 12.70
CA ASN A 20 0.33 -17.92 12.94
C ASN A 20 -0.49 -16.71 12.50
N ASN A 21 -1.69 -16.98 12.02
CA ASN A 21 -2.67 -15.93 11.76
C ASN A 21 -3.37 -15.51 13.06
N LEU A 22 -3.75 -14.25 13.12
CA LEU A 22 -4.48 -13.62 14.22
C LEU A 22 -5.70 -12.90 13.69
N VAL A 23 -6.82 -13.00 14.39
CA VAL A 23 -8.02 -12.18 14.10
C VAL A 23 -7.71 -10.73 14.50
N GLU A 24 -8.19 -9.78 13.72
CA GLU A 24 -7.94 -8.36 13.93
C GLU A 24 -9.22 -7.55 13.85
N VAL A 25 -9.29 -6.51 14.68
CA VAL A 25 -10.31 -5.46 14.62
C VAL A 25 -9.60 -4.11 14.52
N GLY A 26 -10.04 -3.27 13.59
CA GLY A 26 -9.44 -1.97 13.39
C GLY A 26 -10.44 -0.88 12.98
N GLN A 27 -9.95 0.35 12.97
CA GLN A 27 -10.74 1.50 12.54
C GLN A 27 -11.24 1.36 11.10
N SER A 28 -12.47 1.81 10.85
CA SER A 28 -13.13 1.83 9.56
C SER A 28 -14.32 2.78 9.58
N GLY A 29 -15.18 2.74 8.58
CA GLY A 29 -16.48 3.39 8.59
C GLY A 29 -16.54 4.78 7.97
N LEU A 30 -15.42 5.30 7.46
CA LEU A 30 -15.36 6.61 6.81
C LEU A 30 -15.60 6.48 5.31
N GLY A 31 -16.67 7.08 4.79
CA GLY A 31 -16.98 7.04 3.36
C GLY A 31 -15.96 7.76 2.48
N LEU A 32 -15.24 8.75 3.02
CA LEU A 32 -14.12 9.42 2.35
C LEU A 32 -12.75 8.75 2.62
N GLY A 33 -12.72 7.63 3.33
CA GLY A 33 -11.56 6.77 3.52
C GLY A 33 -10.65 7.17 4.67
N VAL A 34 -10.26 8.43 4.81
CA VAL A 34 -9.32 8.91 5.83
C VAL A 34 -9.91 10.05 6.65
N ARG A 35 -9.45 10.14 7.91
CA ARG A 35 -9.92 11.17 8.86
C ARG A 35 -9.71 12.60 8.37
N ASP A 36 -8.66 12.85 7.61
CA ASP A 36 -8.24 14.18 7.17
C ASP A 36 -9.35 14.91 6.41
N TYR A 37 -10.15 14.22 5.62
CA TYR A 37 -11.28 14.82 4.90
C TYR A 37 -12.42 15.32 5.81
N TYR A 38 -12.48 14.86 7.06
CA TYR A 38 -13.50 15.27 8.04
C TYR A 38 -13.00 16.35 8.99
N VAL A 39 -11.70 16.42 9.26
CA VAL A 39 -11.13 17.29 10.30
C VAL A 39 -10.32 18.47 9.77
N ASN A 40 -9.80 18.40 8.54
CA ASN A 40 -9.06 19.50 7.94
C ASN A 40 -9.99 20.54 7.32
N ASP A 41 -9.55 21.80 7.28
CA ASP A 41 -10.37 22.94 6.85
C ASP A 41 -9.77 23.71 5.65
N ASP A 42 -8.82 23.13 4.94
CA ASP A 42 -8.33 23.68 3.67
C ASP A 42 -9.45 23.68 2.60
N GLU A 43 -9.30 24.54 1.61
CA GLU A 43 -10.35 24.78 0.60
C GLU A 43 -10.71 23.50 -0.18
N GLN A 44 -9.72 22.69 -0.57
CA GLN A 44 -9.97 21.46 -1.34
C GLN A 44 -10.68 20.41 -0.48
N THR A 45 -10.29 20.26 0.78
CA THR A 45 -10.96 19.34 1.72
C THR A 45 -12.41 19.74 1.95
N LYS A 46 -12.71 21.03 2.09
CA LYS A 46 -14.09 21.52 2.20
C LYS A 46 -14.92 21.22 0.95
N LYS A 47 -14.36 21.43 -0.24
CA LYS A 47 -15.01 21.07 -1.53
C LYS A 47 -15.33 19.57 -1.60
N ILE A 48 -14.39 18.71 -1.20
CA ILE A 48 -14.60 17.25 -1.17
C ILE A 48 -15.70 16.88 -0.18
N ARG A 49 -15.69 17.47 1.02
CA ARG A 49 -16.72 17.25 2.04
C ARG A 49 -18.12 17.66 1.55
N ASP A 50 -18.23 18.81 0.90
CA ASP A 50 -19.49 19.29 0.35
C ASP A 50 -19.97 18.41 -0.83
N ALA A 51 -19.06 17.97 -1.70
CA ALA A 51 -19.37 17.02 -2.77
C ALA A 51 -19.84 15.67 -2.20
N TYR A 52 -19.26 15.20 -1.12
CA TYR A 52 -19.66 13.96 -0.45
C TYR A 52 -21.06 14.08 0.19
N LYS A 53 -21.37 15.20 0.81
CA LYS A 53 -22.72 15.49 1.33
C LYS A 53 -23.76 15.48 0.20
N ALA A 54 -23.47 16.17 -0.90
CA ALA A 54 -24.32 16.17 -2.09
C ALA A 54 -24.53 14.78 -2.69
N TYR A 55 -23.45 14.00 -2.76
CA TYR A 55 -23.47 12.60 -3.19
C TYR A 55 -24.40 11.74 -2.33
N MET A 56 -24.28 11.77 -1.01
CA MET A 56 -25.14 11.00 -0.11
C MET A 56 -26.60 11.43 -0.18
N LYS A 57 -26.87 12.74 -0.19
CA LYS A 57 -28.22 13.27 -0.32
C LYS A 57 -28.87 12.78 -1.61
N LYS A 58 -28.12 12.80 -2.74
CA LYS A 58 -28.61 12.32 -4.03
C LYS A 58 -28.91 10.82 -4.00
N LEU A 59 -28.06 10.02 -3.39
CA LEU A 59 -28.31 8.57 -3.25
C LEU A 59 -29.58 8.30 -2.44
N PHE A 60 -29.81 9.00 -1.33
CA PHE A 60 -31.05 8.86 -0.56
C PHE A 60 -32.28 9.24 -1.38
N GLN A 61 -32.21 10.27 -2.21
CA GLN A 61 -33.31 10.64 -3.12
C GLN A 61 -33.57 9.54 -4.16
N MET A 62 -32.54 8.93 -4.71
CA MET A 62 -32.66 7.87 -5.72
C MET A 62 -33.32 6.59 -5.18
N VAL A 63 -33.24 6.36 -3.88
CA VAL A 63 -33.93 5.23 -3.24
C VAL A 63 -35.31 5.62 -2.63
N GLY A 64 -35.85 6.77 -3.03
CA GLY A 64 -37.24 7.15 -2.78
C GLY A 64 -37.47 8.12 -1.62
N ASN A 65 -36.43 8.69 -1.00
CA ASN A 65 -36.60 9.74 -0.01
C ASN A 65 -36.85 11.10 -0.68
N ASP A 66 -37.73 11.92 -0.10
CA ASP A 66 -37.88 13.29 -0.50
C ASP A 66 -36.65 14.13 -0.13
N GLU A 67 -36.60 15.37 -0.61
CA GLU A 67 -35.44 16.24 -0.40
C GLU A 67 -35.15 16.51 1.08
N ALA A 68 -36.19 16.80 1.87
CA ALA A 68 -36.05 17.11 3.30
C ALA A 68 -35.55 15.90 4.09
N THR A 69 -36.12 14.73 3.81
CA THR A 69 -35.72 13.45 4.44
C THR A 69 -34.29 13.07 4.03
N ALA A 70 -33.93 13.21 2.76
CA ALA A 70 -32.59 12.95 2.26
C ALA A 70 -31.54 13.87 2.91
N GLN A 71 -31.88 15.16 3.08
CA GLN A 71 -31.02 16.12 3.77
C GLN A 71 -30.78 15.70 5.24
N LYS A 72 -31.85 15.37 5.97
CA LYS A 72 -31.77 14.92 7.37
C LYS A 72 -30.95 13.65 7.53
N LYS A 73 -31.16 12.68 6.64
CA LYS A 73 -30.38 11.41 6.62
C LYS A 73 -28.90 11.68 6.35
N MET A 74 -28.56 12.52 5.39
CA MET A 74 -27.18 12.90 5.09
C MET A 74 -26.51 13.53 6.32
N GLU A 75 -27.20 14.45 7.02
CA GLU A 75 -26.68 15.09 8.22
C GLU A 75 -26.42 14.08 9.34
N ALA A 76 -27.29 13.10 9.53
CA ALA A 76 -27.10 12.03 10.51
C ALA A 76 -25.86 11.18 10.19
N VAL A 77 -25.65 10.81 8.93
CA VAL A 77 -24.45 10.08 8.49
C VAL A 77 -23.18 10.89 8.72
N MET A 78 -23.19 12.18 8.32
CA MET A 78 -22.02 13.04 8.53
C MET A 78 -21.70 13.22 10.01
N ALA A 79 -22.70 13.31 10.89
CA ALA A 79 -22.48 13.38 12.33
C ALA A 79 -21.78 12.12 12.87
N ILE A 80 -22.22 10.93 12.46
CA ILE A 80 -21.61 9.66 12.85
C ILE A 80 -20.18 9.54 12.31
N GLU A 81 -19.99 9.76 11.02
CA GLU A 81 -18.66 9.65 10.40
C GLU A 81 -17.65 10.67 10.95
N THR A 82 -18.10 11.89 11.28
CA THR A 82 -17.25 12.90 11.90
C THR A 82 -16.79 12.49 13.30
N ARG A 83 -17.65 11.85 14.09
CA ARG A 83 -17.26 11.26 15.39
C ARG A 83 -16.21 10.18 15.21
N ILE A 84 -16.44 9.26 14.29
CA ILE A 84 -15.48 8.19 13.97
C ILE A 84 -14.14 8.79 13.51
N ALA A 85 -14.18 9.79 12.62
CA ALA A 85 -12.97 10.42 12.08
C ALA A 85 -12.14 11.10 13.16
N LYS A 86 -12.78 11.82 14.09
CA LYS A 86 -12.09 12.49 15.19
C LYS A 86 -11.36 11.52 16.12
N ALA A 87 -11.90 10.33 16.32
CA ALA A 87 -11.28 9.27 17.12
C ALA A 87 -10.25 8.46 16.35
N SER A 88 -10.33 8.44 15.00
CA SER A 88 -9.46 7.63 14.14
C SER A 88 -8.01 8.10 14.14
N TYR A 89 -7.09 7.17 13.97
CA TYR A 89 -5.67 7.43 13.80
C TYR A 89 -5.40 8.08 12.45
N SER A 90 -4.45 9.02 12.43
CA SER A 90 -3.94 9.61 11.19
C SER A 90 -3.07 8.59 10.41
N GLN A 91 -2.82 8.86 9.13
CA GLN A 91 -1.95 8.02 8.31
C GLN A 91 -0.54 7.84 8.91
N VAL A 92 0.00 8.86 9.56
CA VAL A 92 1.28 8.76 10.29
C VAL A 92 1.16 7.84 11.50
N GLN A 93 0.10 7.96 12.29
CA GLN A 93 -0.13 7.10 13.47
C GLN A 93 -0.34 5.64 13.10
N LEU A 94 -0.99 5.36 11.94
CA LEU A 94 -1.18 4.01 11.44
C LEU A 94 0.14 3.31 11.04
N ARG A 95 1.22 4.07 10.83
CA ARG A 95 2.55 3.51 10.56
C ARG A 95 3.31 3.07 11.81
N ASP A 96 2.90 3.48 12.98
CA ASP A 96 3.52 3.07 14.24
C ASP A 96 3.06 1.67 14.64
N ILE A 97 3.92 0.68 14.47
CA ILE A 97 3.59 -0.73 14.67
C ILE A 97 3.15 -1.01 16.11
N ASP A 98 3.87 -0.47 17.09
CA ASP A 98 3.55 -0.70 18.51
C ASP A 98 2.24 -0.03 18.91
N LYS A 99 1.97 1.17 18.37
CA LYS A 99 0.71 1.89 18.60
C LYS A 99 -0.51 1.16 18.05
N ASN A 100 -0.32 0.31 17.04
CA ASN A 100 -1.38 -0.43 16.35
C ASN A 100 -1.42 -1.92 16.74
N TYR A 101 -0.74 -2.34 17.81
CA TYR A 101 -0.69 -3.73 18.23
C TYR A 101 -1.15 -3.91 19.69
N HIS A 102 -2.38 -4.41 19.89
CA HIS A 102 -2.98 -4.67 21.18
C HIS A 102 -3.59 -6.07 21.18
N LYS A 103 -2.72 -7.07 21.29
CA LYS A 103 -3.14 -8.48 21.36
C LYS A 103 -3.76 -8.79 22.72
N MET A 104 -4.91 -9.45 22.70
CA MET A 104 -5.64 -9.83 23.91
C MET A 104 -6.40 -11.15 23.68
N THR A 105 -6.90 -11.75 24.76
CA THR A 105 -7.81 -12.88 24.66
C THR A 105 -9.20 -12.39 24.22
N TYR A 106 -10.00 -13.31 23.64
CA TYR A 106 -11.40 -13.03 23.32
C TYR A 106 -12.19 -12.57 24.55
N ASN A 107 -11.96 -13.19 25.71
CA ASN A 107 -12.63 -12.79 26.95
C ASN A 107 -12.25 -11.36 27.36
N GLN A 108 -10.99 -10.98 27.19
CA GLN A 108 -10.55 -9.61 27.46
C GLN A 108 -11.19 -8.60 26.51
N LEU A 109 -11.35 -8.94 25.23
CA LEU A 109 -12.07 -8.11 24.26
C LEU A 109 -13.49 -7.79 24.74
N VAL A 110 -14.22 -8.82 25.19
CA VAL A 110 -15.60 -8.66 25.69
C VAL A 110 -15.65 -7.78 26.96
N LEU A 111 -14.64 -7.87 27.82
CA LEU A 111 -14.56 -7.05 29.04
C LEU A 111 -14.15 -5.60 28.73
N ASP A 112 -13.21 -5.38 27.84
CA ASP A 112 -12.67 -4.06 27.52
C ASP A 112 -13.58 -3.26 26.58
N TYR A 113 -14.37 -3.94 25.76
CA TYR A 113 -15.28 -3.34 24.76
C TYR A 113 -16.71 -3.90 24.90
N PRO A 114 -17.37 -3.69 26.07
CA PRO A 114 -18.66 -4.33 26.39
C PRO A 114 -19.85 -3.75 25.61
N GLY A 115 -19.68 -2.61 24.96
CA GLY A 115 -20.73 -1.94 24.16
C GLY A 115 -20.99 -2.58 22.81
N ILE A 116 -20.19 -3.56 22.41
CA ILE A 116 -20.32 -4.31 21.15
C ILE A 116 -20.61 -5.77 21.46
N ASP A 117 -21.66 -6.33 20.85
CA ASP A 117 -22.00 -7.75 20.98
C ASP A 117 -21.09 -8.60 20.07
N TRP A 118 -19.87 -8.81 20.54
CA TRP A 118 -18.85 -9.55 19.79
C TRP A 118 -19.26 -10.97 19.44
N GLY A 119 -20.04 -11.62 20.30
CA GLY A 119 -20.54 -12.97 20.04
C GLY A 119 -21.39 -13.02 18.77
N ASN A 120 -22.38 -12.15 18.68
CA ASN A 120 -23.22 -12.04 17.49
C ASN A 120 -22.47 -11.51 16.26
N VAL A 121 -21.54 -10.56 16.45
CA VAL A 121 -20.73 -10.02 15.36
C VAL A 121 -19.91 -11.12 14.68
N PHE A 122 -19.14 -11.89 15.42
CA PHE A 122 -18.31 -12.96 14.84
C PHE A 122 -19.14 -14.12 14.31
N LEU A 123 -20.22 -14.49 14.99
CA LEU A 123 -21.14 -15.53 14.52
C LEU A 123 -21.77 -15.15 13.18
N ALA A 124 -22.32 -13.94 13.08
CA ALA A 124 -22.95 -13.45 11.84
C ALA A 124 -21.92 -13.29 10.69
N SER A 125 -20.66 -13.02 11.01
CA SER A 125 -19.57 -12.94 10.03
C SER A 125 -19.00 -14.32 9.64
N GLY A 126 -19.49 -15.40 10.21
CA GLY A 126 -19.08 -16.78 9.87
C GLY A 126 -17.74 -17.21 10.50
N PHE A 127 -17.27 -16.52 11.54
CA PHE A 127 -16.03 -16.89 12.22
C PHE A 127 -16.28 -18.10 13.14
N PRO A 128 -15.39 -19.12 13.13
CA PRO A 128 -15.37 -20.12 14.17
C PRO A 128 -14.85 -19.50 15.47
N ALA A 129 -15.03 -20.21 16.60
CA ALA A 129 -14.44 -19.78 17.86
C ALA A 129 -12.92 -19.65 17.74
N PHE A 130 -12.37 -18.58 18.31
CA PHE A 130 -10.93 -18.30 18.37
C PHE A 130 -10.54 -17.79 19.77
N LYS A 131 -9.25 -17.85 20.10
CA LYS A 131 -8.77 -17.56 21.46
C LYS A 131 -8.26 -16.14 21.63
N GLU A 132 -7.61 -15.59 20.60
CA GLU A 132 -6.88 -14.33 20.67
C GLU A 132 -7.24 -13.42 19.49
N ILE A 133 -7.12 -12.12 19.72
CA ILE A 133 -7.42 -11.07 18.76
C ILE A 133 -6.47 -9.89 18.97
N CYS A 134 -6.21 -9.14 17.91
CA CYS A 134 -5.55 -7.84 18.00
C CYS A 134 -6.55 -6.73 17.75
N VAL A 135 -6.64 -5.75 18.66
CA VAL A 135 -7.32 -4.48 18.41
C VAL A 135 -6.27 -3.47 17.94
N GLY A 136 -6.33 -3.10 16.66
CA GLY A 136 -5.34 -2.21 16.07
C GLY A 136 -5.40 -0.80 16.66
N GLN A 137 -6.59 -0.22 16.76
CA GLN A 137 -6.80 1.14 17.25
C GLN A 137 -7.89 1.14 18.31
N PRO A 138 -7.54 1.16 19.61
CA PRO A 138 -8.50 1.13 20.70
C PRO A 138 -9.47 2.31 20.75
N GLU A 139 -8.98 3.54 20.56
CA GLU A 139 -9.77 4.76 20.72
C GLU A 139 -10.95 4.84 19.72
N PRO A 140 -10.78 4.57 18.42
CA PRO A 140 -11.91 4.50 17.48
C PRO A 140 -12.94 3.45 17.86
N ILE A 141 -12.53 2.29 18.38
CA ILE A 141 -13.46 1.22 18.78
C ILE A 141 -14.27 1.65 20.00
N HIS A 142 -13.65 2.30 20.98
CA HIS A 142 -14.37 2.91 22.11
C HIS A 142 -15.36 4.00 21.66
N GLU A 143 -15.01 4.80 20.65
CA GLU A 143 -15.95 5.77 20.10
C GLU A 143 -17.15 5.10 19.42
N VAL A 144 -16.94 3.96 18.75
CA VAL A 144 -18.03 3.16 18.19
C VAL A 144 -18.99 2.69 19.28
N GLU A 145 -18.50 2.23 20.43
CA GLU A 145 -19.36 1.85 21.58
C GLU A 145 -20.24 3.02 22.01
N LYS A 146 -19.66 4.24 22.13
CA LYS A 146 -20.42 5.45 22.48
C LYS A 146 -21.45 5.80 21.41
N ILE A 147 -21.08 5.73 20.13
CA ILE A 147 -22.02 5.98 19.03
C ILE A 147 -23.21 5.02 19.09
N LEU A 148 -22.95 3.73 19.31
CA LEU A 148 -24.01 2.72 19.43
C LEU A 148 -24.94 2.99 20.63
N ALA A 149 -24.42 3.48 21.74
CA ALA A 149 -25.20 3.77 22.95
C ALA A 149 -25.98 5.08 22.87
N GLU A 150 -25.46 6.09 22.18
CA GLU A 150 -25.99 7.47 22.20
C GLU A 150 -26.82 7.83 20.96
N THR A 151 -26.65 7.09 19.85
CA THR A 151 -27.30 7.39 18.57
C THR A 151 -28.65 6.68 18.47
N SER A 152 -29.66 7.36 17.93
CA SER A 152 -30.96 6.74 17.69
C SER A 152 -30.89 5.54 16.75
N LEU A 153 -31.76 4.56 16.95
CA LEU A 153 -31.81 3.39 16.06
C LEU A 153 -32.07 3.79 14.60
N ASP A 154 -32.87 4.85 14.38
CA ASP A 154 -33.17 5.33 13.03
C ASP A 154 -31.96 5.92 12.34
N ASP A 155 -31.11 6.66 13.07
CA ASP A 155 -29.86 7.19 12.52
C ASP A 155 -28.82 6.10 12.29
N LEU A 156 -28.77 5.06 13.15
CA LEU A 156 -27.93 3.87 12.93
C LEU A 156 -28.36 3.10 11.68
N LYS A 157 -29.67 2.93 11.48
CA LYS A 157 -30.21 2.34 10.23
C LYS A 157 -29.89 3.17 9.01
N THR A 158 -29.99 4.50 9.13
CA THR A 158 -29.64 5.43 8.05
C THR A 158 -28.15 5.32 7.67
N TYR A 159 -27.28 5.19 8.66
CA TYR A 159 -25.85 4.94 8.41
C TYR A 159 -25.63 3.60 7.69
N ALA A 160 -26.31 2.54 8.12
CA ALA A 160 -26.25 1.24 7.46
C ALA A 160 -26.77 1.29 6.01
N GLU A 161 -27.90 1.98 5.80
CA GLU A 161 -28.51 2.17 4.48
C GLU A 161 -27.52 2.81 3.48
N ILE A 162 -26.88 3.93 3.86
CA ILE A 162 -25.95 4.60 2.94
C ILE A 162 -24.72 3.73 2.64
N LYS A 163 -24.22 2.95 3.60
CA LYS A 163 -23.09 2.03 3.35
C LYS A 163 -23.43 0.97 2.31
N VAL A 164 -24.63 0.41 2.38
CA VAL A 164 -25.10 -0.57 1.39
C VAL A 164 -25.26 0.09 0.01
N ILE A 165 -25.94 1.24 -0.06
CA ILE A 165 -26.19 1.92 -1.34
C ILE A 165 -24.87 2.37 -1.97
N SER A 166 -24.03 3.07 -1.22
CA SER A 166 -22.75 3.58 -1.74
C SER A 166 -21.79 2.48 -2.17
N GLY A 167 -21.77 1.36 -1.46
CA GLY A 167 -20.98 0.18 -1.83
C GLY A 167 -21.47 -0.50 -3.11
N ALA A 168 -22.72 -0.30 -3.50
CA ALA A 168 -23.34 -0.92 -4.66
C ALA A 168 -23.35 -0.05 -5.94
N THR A 169 -22.99 1.24 -5.87
CA THR A 169 -23.12 2.17 -6.99
C THR A 169 -22.45 1.72 -8.29
N SER A 170 -21.35 0.97 -8.20
CA SER A 170 -20.62 0.45 -9.37
C SER A 170 -21.28 -0.76 -10.05
N VAL A 171 -22.22 -1.41 -9.38
CA VAL A 171 -22.89 -2.65 -9.84
C VAL A 171 -24.39 -2.47 -9.99
N LEU A 172 -24.92 -1.27 -9.76
CA LEU A 172 -26.28 -0.85 -10.04
C LEU A 172 -26.38 -0.21 -11.43
N SER A 173 -27.53 0.47 -11.71
CA SER A 173 -27.74 1.18 -12.97
C SER A 173 -26.79 2.36 -13.18
N ASP A 174 -26.69 2.82 -14.44
CA ASP A 174 -25.75 3.88 -14.82
C ASP A 174 -26.02 5.22 -14.09
N ASP A 175 -27.24 5.49 -13.65
CA ASP A 175 -27.61 6.69 -12.88
C ASP A 175 -26.89 6.70 -11.50
N PHE A 176 -26.85 5.59 -10.80
CA PHE A 176 -26.09 5.47 -9.53
C PHE A 176 -24.60 5.67 -9.75
N ARG A 177 -24.10 5.11 -10.84
CA ARG A 177 -22.73 5.28 -11.25
C ARG A 177 -22.41 6.75 -11.58
N ALA A 178 -23.30 7.44 -12.31
CA ALA A 178 -23.14 8.85 -12.65
C ALA A 178 -23.02 9.72 -11.38
N VAL A 179 -23.83 9.46 -10.36
CA VAL A 179 -23.76 10.17 -9.08
C VAL A 179 -22.42 9.92 -8.37
N SER A 180 -21.93 8.67 -8.37
CA SER A 180 -20.60 8.33 -7.83
C SER A 180 -19.47 9.02 -8.60
N PHE A 181 -19.62 9.15 -9.92
CA PHE A 181 -18.62 9.83 -10.76
C PHE A 181 -18.52 11.32 -10.46
N GLU A 182 -19.63 12.03 -10.13
CA GLU A 182 -19.59 13.44 -9.73
C GLU A 182 -18.70 13.67 -8.49
N LEU A 183 -18.73 12.77 -7.50
CA LEU A 183 -17.81 12.82 -6.37
C LEU A 183 -16.35 12.61 -6.83
N SER A 184 -16.12 11.65 -7.70
CA SER A 184 -14.79 11.35 -8.25
C SER A 184 -14.18 12.54 -8.99
N LYS A 185 -14.98 13.33 -9.71
CA LYS A 185 -14.53 14.57 -10.38
C LYS A 185 -13.92 15.55 -9.40
N VAL A 186 -14.53 15.74 -8.24
CA VAL A 186 -14.04 16.67 -7.21
C VAL A 186 -12.78 16.12 -6.53
N MET A 187 -12.76 14.81 -6.23
CA MET A 187 -11.65 14.19 -5.52
C MET A 187 -10.39 14.08 -6.36
N SER A 188 -10.52 13.75 -7.64
CA SER A 188 -9.37 13.43 -8.50
C SER A 188 -9.22 14.34 -9.73
N GLY A 189 -10.13 15.28 -9.96
CA GLY A 189 -10.12 16.15 -11.13
C GLY A 189 -10.45 15.43 -12.45
N VAL A 190 -10.80 14.14 -12.41
CA VAL A 190 -11.16 13.37 -13.60
C VAL A 190 -12.38 13.98 -14.29
N GLN A 191 -12.36 14.09 -15.64
CA GLN A 191 -13.41 14.75 -16.40
C GLN A 191 -14.33 13.79 -17.15
N GLN A 192 -13.85 12.58 -17.40
CA GLN A 192 -14.57 11.56 -18.15
C GLN A 192 -14.37 10.20 -17.50
N ASP A 193 -15.46 9.45 -17.34
CA ASP A 193 -15.41 8.11 -16.81
C ASP A 193 -14.77 7.13 -17.80
N ARG A 194 -14.23 6.05 -17.29
CA ARG A 194 -13.62 5.00 -18.12
C ARG A 194 -14.67 4.30 -18.98
N PRO A 195 -14.34 3.95 -20.24
CA PRO A 195 -15.23 3.16 -21.09
C PRO A 195 -15.68 1.85 -20.40
N ARG A 196 -16.92 1.40 -20.70
CA ARG A 196 -17.51 0.21 -20.10
C ARG A 196 -16.60 -1.03 -20.18
N TRP A 197 -15.96 -1.26 -21.34
CA TRP A 197 -15.09 -2.44 -21.50
C TRP A 197 -13.88 -2.42 -20.55
N LYS A 198 -13.28 -1.26 -20.29
CA LYS A 198 -12.18 -1.13 -19.32
C LYS A 198 -12.64 -1.42 -17.91
N ARG A 199 -13.87 -0.99 -17.56
CA ARG A 199 -14.47 -1.28 -16.27
C ARG A 199 -14.74 -2.78 -16.11
N ALA A 200 -15.32 -3.42 -17.14
CA ALA A 200 -15.59 -4.84 -17.16
C ALA A 200 -14.29 -5.67 -16.96
N VAL A 201 -13.24 -5.35 -17.72
CA VAL A 201 -11.92 -5.99 -17.57
C VAL A 201 -11.38 -5.81 -16.14
N SER A 202 -11.47 -4.60 -15.58
CA SER A 202 -11.03 -4.35 -14.21
C SER A 202 -11.83 -5.15 -13.17
N THR A 203 -13.14 -5.28 -13.35
CA THR A 203 -14.01 -6.07 -12.47
C THR A 203 -13.64 -7.55 -12.52
N VAL A 204 -13.53 -8.13 -13.72
CA VAL A 204 -13.15 -9.55 -13.88
C VAL A 204 -11.76 -9.81 -13.33
N SER A 205 -10.78 -8.94 -13.62
CA SER A 205 -9.42 -9.07 -13.07
C SER A 205 -9.39 -8.93 -11.54
N GLY A 206 -10.27 -8.11 -10.96
CA GLY A 206 -10.37 -7.93 -9.51
C GLY A 206 -10.94 -9.14 -8.77
N VAL A 207 -11.94 -9.81 -9.36
CA VAL A 207 -12.63 -10.94 -8.70
C VAL A 207 -12.04 -12.30 -9.08
N LEU A 208 -11.53 -12.48 -10.29
CA LEU A 208 -10.92 -13.71 -10.78
C LEU A 208 -9.40 -13.54 -11.01
N GLY A 209 -8.75 -12.79 -10.13
CA GLY A 209 -7.41 -12.28 -10.32
C GLY A 209 -6.38 -13.34 -10.74
N GLU A 210 -6.25 -14.46 -10.02
CA GLU A 210 -5.27 -15.48 -10.38
C GLU A 210 -5.71 -16.34 -11.57
N ALA A 211 -7.01 -16.53 -11.81
CA ALA A 211 -7.47 -17.22 -13.02
C ALA A 211 -7.11 -16.43 -14.29
N ILE A 212 -7.33 -15.10 -14.27
CA ILE A 212 -6.87 -14.22 -15.36
C ILE A 212 -5.34 -14.14 -15.39
N GLY A 213 -4.68 -14.12 -14.23
CA GLY A 213 -3.23 -14.11 -14.11
C GLY A 213 -2.57 -15.33 -14.77
N LYS A 214 -3.18 -16.51 -14.66
CA LYS A 214 -2.70 -17.73 -15.34
C LYS A 214 -2.70 -17.57 -16.85
N ILE A 215 -3.79 -17.08 -17.43
CA ILE A 215 -3.90 -16.80 -18.87
C ILE A 215 -2.87 -15.74 -19.30
N TYR A 216 -2.72 -14.68 -18.50
CA TYR A 216 -1.74 -13.62 -18.75
C TYR A 216 -0.31 -14.17 -18.81
N VAL A 217 0.08 -14.97 -17.84
CA VAL A 217 1.41 -15.57 -17.75
C VAL A 217 1.70 -16.51 -18.93
N GLU A 218 0.76 -17.38 -19.27
CA GLU A 218 0.89 -18.29 -20.43
C GLU A 218 1.14 -17.53 -21.74
N LYS A 219 0.55 -16.34 -21.86
CA LYS A 219 0.63 -15.55 -23.08
C LYS A 219 1.83 -14.59 -23.12
N TYR A 220 2.22 -14.00 -22.00
CA TYR A 220 3.13 -12.85 -21.98
C TYR A 220 4.39 -13.03 -21.11
N PHE A 221 4.53 -14.12 -20.36
CA PHE A 221 5.65 -14.30 -19.45
C PHE A 221 6.40 -15.63 -19.69
N PRO A 222 7.42 -15.64 -20.55
CA PRO A 222 8.21 -16.84 -20.81
C PRO A 222 9.11 -17.19 -19.62
N GLU A 223 9.41 -18.46 -19.43
CA GLU A 223 10.27 -18.97 -18.36
C GLU A 223 11.67 -18.31 -18.33
N SER A 224 12.21 -17.97 -19.51
CA SER A 224 13.48 -17.25 -19.62
C SER A 224 13.47 -15.89 -18.89
N SER A 225 12.33 -15.20 -18.84
CA SER A 225 12.18 -13.95 -18.11
C SER A 225 12.26 -14.16 -16.60
N LYS A 226 11.69 -15.26 -16.10
CA LYS A 226 11.78 -15.62 -14.67
C LYS A 226 13.24 -15.84 -14.24
N LYS A 227 13.99 -16.60 -15.04
CA LYS A 227 15.42 -16.86 -14.79
C LYS A 227 16.23 -15.56 -14.76
N ARG A 228 16.08 -14.72 -15.79
CA ARG A 228 16.82 -13.47 -15.89
C ARG A 228 16.51 -12.53 -14.72
N MET A 229 15.25 -12.49 -14.31
CA MET A 229 14.84 -11.70 -13.14
C MET A 229 15.47 -12.22 -11.86
N LEU A 230 15.56 -13.54 -11.69
CA LEU A 230 16.22 -14.14 -10.52
C LEU A 230 17.71 -13.77 -10.47
N ASP A 231 18.40 -13.77 -11.61
CA ASP A 231 19.80 -13.34 -11.70
C ASP A 231 19.95 -11.86 -11.29
N LEU A 232 19.05 -10.99 -11.72
CA LEU A 232 19.01 -9.57 -11.28
C LEU A 232 18.82 -9.46 -9.77
N VAL A 233 17.87 -10.20 -9.20
CA VAL A 233 17.62 -10.20 -7.76
C VAL A 233 18.88 -10.61 -6.97
N HIS A 234 19.56 -11.67 -7.38
CA HIS A 234 20.80 -12.12 -6.75
C HIS A 234 21.94 -11.08 -6.87
N ASN A 235 22.05 -10.42 -8.01
CA ASN A 235 23.02 -9.33 -8.18
C ASN A 235 22.75 -8.16 -7.25
N LEU A 236 21.46 -7.82 -7.03
CA LEU A 236 21.11 -6.77 -6.08
C LEU A 236 21.29 -7.21 -4.63
N GLN A 237 21.01 -8.48 -4.28
CA GLN A 237 21.34 -9.00 -2.94
C GLN A 237 22.84 -8.89 -2.65
N THR A 238 23.69 -9.25 -3.60
CA THR A 238 25.13 -9.08 -3.51
C THR A 238 25.52 -7.62 -3.31
N ALA A 239 24.94 -6.72 -4.09
CA ALA A 239 25.19 -5.27 -4.00
C ALA A 239 24.77 -4.70 -2.64
N LEU A 240 23.60 -5.09 -2.11
CA LEU A 240 23.15 -4.66 -0.79
C LEU A 240 24.05 -5.21 0.31
N SER A 241 24.46 -6.48 0.25
CA SER A 241 25.43 -7.07 1.20
C SER A 241 26.74 -6.28 1.24
N GLN A 242 27.28 -5.89 0.06
CA GLN A 242 28.48 -5.04 -0.03
C GLN A 242 28.27 -3.67 0.62
N ARG A 243 27.12 -3.05 0.39
CA ARG A 243 26.82 -1.73 0.98
C ARG A 243 26.63 -1.80 2.50
N ILE A 244 26.04 -2.88 3.01
CA ILE A 244 25.97 -3.14 4.47
C ILE A 244 27.36 -3.26 5.05
N ASP A 245 28.27 -4.00 4.41
CA ASP A 245 29.66 -4.12 4.85
C ASP A 245 30.39 -2.75 4.90
N GLU A 246 30.14 -1.90 3.95
CA GLU A 246 30.73 -0.56 3.82
C GLU A 246 30.09 0.50 4.73
N ALA A 247 28.90 0.24 5.29
CA ALA A 247 28.22 1.21 6.14
C ALA A 247 29.02 1.52 7.40
N THR A 248 29.41 2.79 7.58
CA THR A 248 30.28 3.24 8.68
C THR A 248 29.53 3.47 9.99
N TRP A 249 28.21 3.52 9.95
CA TRP A 249 27.35 3.85 11.09
C TRP A 249 26.79 2.61 11.81
N MET A 250 26.89 1.42 11.20
CA MET A 250 26.46 0.15 11.80
C MET A 250 27.59 -0.58 12.48
N SER A 251 27.31 -1.15 13.65
CA SER A 251 28.20 -2.10 14.33
C SER A 251 28.30 -3.42 13.57
N ALA A 252 29.38 -4.20 13.83
CA ALA A 252 29.56 -5.51 13.22
C ALA A 252 28.40 -6.48 13.56
N ALA A 253 27.87 -6.41 14.78
CA ALA A 253 26.74 -7.24 15.20
C ALA A 253 25.47 -6.94 14.40
N THR A 254 25.11 -5.66 14.19
CA THR A 254 23.96 -5.26 13.40
C THR A 254 24.15 -5.62 11.92
N LYS A 255 25.35 -5.43 11.36
CA LYS A 255 25.67 -5.86 9.99
C LYS A 255 25.45 -7.35 9.77
N ALA A 256 25.89 -8.20 10.71
CA ALA A 256 25.71 -9.64 10.64
C ALA A 256 24.22 -10.02 10.62
N GLN A 257 23.39 -9.40 11.46
CA GLN A 257 21.95 -9.62 11.51
C GLN A 257 21.27 -9.12 10.23
N ALA A 258 21.66 -7.95 9.70
CA ALA A 258 21.13 -7.41 8.45
C ALA A 258 21.42 -8.34 7.25
N LYS A 259 22.65 -8.87 7.16
CA LYS A 259 23.04 -9.81 6.10
C LYS A 259 22.30 -11.15 6.24
N ASP A 260 22.14 -11.67 7.44
CA ASP A 260 21.37 -12.89 7.71
C ASP A 260 19.89 -12.70 7.30
N LYS A 261 19.29 -11.54 7.60
CA LYS A 261 17.93 -11.21 7.13
C LYS A 261 17.85 -11.15 5.62
N LEU A 262 18.80 -10.51 4.94
CA LEU A 262 18.88 -10.41 3.49
C LEU A 262 19.00 -11.79 2.80
N GLU A 263 19.81 -12.68 3.35
CA GLU A 263 20.02 -14.04 2.83
C GLU A 263 18.77 -14.92 2.99
N ASN A 264 17.88 -14.58 3.94
CA ASN A 264 16.65 -15.30 4.21
C ASN A 264 15.41 -14.70 3.50
N PHE A 265 15.57 -13.78 2.57
CA PHE A 265 14.45 -13.30 1.78
C PHE A 265 13.81 -14.42 0.97
N ILE A 266 12.49 -14.57 1.10
CA ILE A 266 11.70 -15.38 0.17
C ILE A 266 11.54 -14.55 -1.11
N ILE A 267 11.91 -15.13 -2.26
CA ILE A 267 11.88 -14.45 -3.56
C ILE A 267 10.75 -15.05 -4.39
N LYS A 268 9.78 -14.21 -4.76
CA LYS A 268 8.62 -14.56 -5.59
C LYS A 268 8.69 -13.79 -6.91
N ILE A 269 8.73 -14.51 -8.03
CA ILE A 269 8.89 -13.92 -9.36
C ILE A 269 7.85 -14.48 -10.32
N GLY A 270 7.15 -13.57 -10.99
CA GLY A 270 6.26 -13.87 -12.13
C GLY A 270 4.87 -14.31 -11.69
N TYR A 271 4.74 -15.47 -11.10
CA TYR A 271 3.46 -16.09 -10.76
C TYR A 271 3.60 -17.11 -9.62
N PRO A 272 2.50 -17.41 -8.88
CA PRO A 272 2.52 -18.39 -7.79
C PRO A 272 2.69 -19.83 -8.32
N ASP A 273 3.41 -20.67 -7.54
CA ASP A 273 3.54 -22.10 -7.84
C ASP A 273 2.19 -22.84 -7.66
N LYS A 274 1.37 -22.37 -6.71
CA LYS A 274 0.03 -22.90 -6.44
C LYS A 274 -1.01 -21.84 -6.76
N TRP A 275 -1.82 -22.07 -7.77
CA TRP A 275 -2.93 -21.20 -8.15
C TRP A 275 -4.10 -21.32 -7.18
N LYS A 276 -4.82 -20.22 -7.00
CA LYS A 276 -6.05 -20.20 -6.21
C LYS A 276 -7.11 -21.08 -6.86
N ASP A 277 -7.82 -21.84 -6.03
CA ASP A 277 -8.95 -22.68 -6.48
C ASP A 277 -10.23 -21.85 -6.51
N TYR A 278 -10.82 -21.72 -7.70
CA TYR A 278 -12.12 -21.07 -7.94
C TYR A 278 -13.25 -22.05 -8.19
N SER A 279 -13.04 -23.37 -8.06
CA SER A 279 -14.03 -24.39 -8.42
C SER A 279 -15.36 -24.28 -7.64
N GLY A 280 -15.30 -23.74 -6.42
CA GLY A 280 -16.50 -23.49 -5.61
C GLY A 280 -17.22 -22.19 -5.93
N LEU A 281 -16.65 -21.33 -6.79
CA LEU A 281 -17.26 -20.06 -7.16
C LEU A 281 -18.22 -20.25 -8.33
N GLN A 282 -19.47 -19.80 -8.15
CA GLN A 282 -20.49 -19.82 -9.20
C GLN A 282 -20.87 -18.40 -9.60
N VAL A 283 -20.97 -18.17 -10.87
CA VAL A 283 -21.52 -16.96 -11.49
C VAL A 283 -22.69 -17.39 -12.35
N ASP A 284 -23.84 -16.75 -12.14
CA ASP A 284 -25.10 -17.07 -12.80
C ASP A 284 -25.57 -15.88 -13.63
N ASP A 285 -25.74 -16.06 -14.94
CA ASP A 285 -26.17 -15.01 -15.88
C ASP A 285 -27.65 -14.64 -15.76
N SER A 286 -28.43 -15.44 -15.05
CA SER A 286 -29.82 -15.13 -14.69
C SER A 286 -29.94 -14.14 -13.53
N LEU A 287 -28.86 -13.96 -12.73
CA LEU A 287 -28.79 -13.03 -11.62
C LEU A 287 -28.27 -11.65 -12.07
N SER A 288 -28.65 -10.61 -11.34
CA SER A 288 -28.07 -9.28 -11.54
C SER A 288 -26.57 -9.26 -11.22
N LEU A 289 -25.86 -8.25 -11.72
CA LEU A 289 -24.45 -8.04 -11.37
C LEU A 289 -24.27 -7.86 -9.86
N TYR A 290 -25.19 -7.16 -9.19
CA TYR A 290 -25.17 -7.00 -7.73
C TYR A 290 -25.23 -8.34 -7.00
N GLU A 291 -26.17 -9.22 -7.36
CA GLU A 291 -26.31 -10.55 -6.74
C GLU A 291 -25.09 -11.43 -7.00
N ASN A 292 -24.55 -11.43 -8.22
CA ASN A 292 -23.32 -12.15 -8.52
C ASN A 292 -22.13 -11.64 -7.70
N MET A 293 -21.98 -10.32 -7.56
CA MET A 293 -20.90 -9.74 -6.76
C MET A 293 -21.06 -10.04 -5.26
N ALA A 294 -22.29 -10.09 -4.75
CA ALA A 294 -22.55 -10.50 -3.37
C ALA A 294 -22.15 -11.96 -3.15
N ASN A 295 -22.52 -12.88 -4.06
CA ASN A 295 -22.12 -14.29 -4.00
C ASN A 295 -20.61 -14.48 -4.08
N ILE A 296 -19.94 -13.72 -4.94
CA ILE A 296 -18.48 -13.72 -5.07
C ILE A 296 -17.81 -13.26 -3.77
N SER A 297 -18.33 -12.20 -3.19
CA SER A 297 -17.83 -11.66 -1.92
C SER A 297 -17.98 -12.66 -0.78
N GLU A 298 -19.15 -13.30 -0.68
CA GLU A 298 -19.41 -14.35 0.30
C GLU A 298 -18.46 -15.55 0.13
N PHE A 299 -18.22 -15.98 -1.11
CA PHE A 299 -17.27 -17.06 -1.41
C PHE A 299 -15.87 -16.73 -0.89
N PHE A 300 -15.34 -15.54 -1.19
CA PHE A 300 -14.00 -15.16 -0.76
C PHE A 300 -13.88 -14.94 0.75
N THR A 301 -14.93 -14.43 1.38
CA THR A 301 -14.98 -14.27 2.84
C THR A 301 -14.94 -15.62 3.53
N LYS A 302 -15.76 -16.56 3.11
CA LYS A 302 -15.77 -17.94 3.64
C LYS A 302 -14.42 -18.64 3.42
N ASP A 303 -13.85 -18.52 2.22
CA ASP A 303 -12.54 -19.08 1.88
C ASP A 303 -11.44 -18.51 2.78
N ALA A 304 -11.38 -17.19 2.94
CA ALA A 304 -10.41 -16.53 3.79
C ALA A 304 -10.51 -16.96 5.27
N ILE A 305 -11.71 -17.01 5.80
CA ILE A 305 -11.96 -17.46 7.18
C ILE A 305 -11.51 -18.92 7.36
N ALA A 306 -11.90 -19.80 6.44
CA ALA A 306 -11.59 -21.24 6.51
C ALA A 306 -10.08 -21.51 6.43
N ARG A 307 -9.36 -20.73 5.62
CA ARG A 307 -7.91 -20.90 5.44
C ARG A 307 -7.05 -20.21 6.51
N LYS A 308 -7.56 -19.16 7.15
CA LYS A 308 -6.73 -18.31 8.01
C LYS A 308 -7.07 -18.39 9.50
N VAL A 309 -8.34 -18.46 9.90
CA VAL A 309 -8.71 -18.46 11.32
C VAL A 309 -8.22 -19.74 11.99
N ASN A 310 -7.46 -19.59 13.08
CA ASN A 310 -6.82 -20.71 13.80
C ASN A 310 -5.85 -21.55 12.93
N LYS A 311 -5.28 -20.96 11.90
CA LYS A 311 -4.37 -21.64 10.97
C LYS A 311 -3.01 -20.94 10.94
N PRO A 312 -1.94 -21.71 10.65
CA PRO A 312 -0.65 -21.10 10.37
C PRO A 312 -0.71 -20.22 9.10
N VAL A 313 0.24 -19.30 8.98
CA VAL A 313 0.38 -18.47 7.78
C VAL A 313 0.87 -19.32 6.60
N ASP A 314 0.17 -19.21 5.48
CA ASP A 314 0.58 -19.84 4.21
C ASP A 314 1.54 -18.92 3.46
N LYS A 315 2.84 -19.19 3.55
CA LYS A 315 3.90 -18.41 2.89
C LYS A 315 3.93 -18.60 1.35
N THR A 316 3.14 -19.51 0.80
CA THR A 316 3.03 -19.69 -0.66
C THR A 316 2.02 -18.73 -1.30
N GLU A 317 1.15 -18.11 -0.51
CA GLU A 317 0.14 -17.15 -0.96
C GLU A 317 0.81 -15.86 -1.47
N TRP A 318 0.30 -15.34 -2.58
CA TRP A 318 0.75 -14.08 -3.17
C TRP A 318 -0.18 -12.93 -2.77
N GLY A 319 0.40 -11.77 -2.46
CA GLY A 319 -0.35 -10.55 -2.15
C GLY A 319 -0.80 -9.75 -3.38
N MET A 320 -0.27 -10.08 -4.57
CA MET A 320 -0.63 -9.44 -5.85
C MET A 320 -0.84 -10.49 -6.92
N THR A 321 -1.69 -10.19 -7.91
CA THR A 321 -1.90 -11.05 -9.07
C THR A 321 -0.75 -10.89 -10.08
N PRO A 322 -0.48 -11.89 -10.93
CA PRO A 322 0.58 -11.81 -11.94
C PRO A 322 0.46 -10.66 -12.93
N GLN A 323 -0.76 -10.20 -13.23
CA GLN A 323 -1.02 -9.07 -14.13
C GLN A 323 -0.97 -7.70 -13.44
N THR A 324 -0.58 -7.63 -12.20
CA THR A 324 -0.41 -6.37 -11.45
C THR A 324 0.94 -5.73 -11.80
N ILE A 325 0.93 -4.49 -12.29
CA ILE A 325 2.14 -3.71 -12.56
C ILE A 325 2.58 -3.06 -11.24
N ASN A 326 3.15 -3.85 -10.37
CA ASN A 326 3.69 -3.44 -9.07
C ASN A 326 4.60 -4.53 -8.51
N ALA A 327 5.15 -4.27 -7.32
CA ALA A 327 5.94 -5.20 -6.53
C ALA A 327 5.65 -4.96 -5.04
N TYR A 328 6.09 -5.82 -4.15
CA TYR A 328 5.96 -5.61 -2.71
C TYR A 328 7.04 -6.34 -1.90
N TYR A 329 7.29 -5.81 -0.70
CA TYR A 329 7.92 -6.50 0.41
C TYR A 329 6.88 -6.79 1.49
N ASN A 330 6.88 -8.01 2.06
CA ASN A 330 6.05 -8.37 3.20
C ASN A 330 6.95 -8.65 4.42
N PRO A 331 6.91 -7.82 5.47
CA PRO A 331 7.77 -7.99 6.62
C PRO A 331 7.46 -9.26 7.43
N THR A 332 6.20 -9.71 7.49
CA THR A 332 5.80 -10.87 8.30
C THR A 332 6.20 -12.21 7.68
N THR A 333 6.53 -12.24 6.42
CA THR A 333 7.07 -13.42 5.71
C THR A 333 8.52 -13.21 5.28
N ASN A 334 9.05 -11.99 5.42
CA ASN A 334 10.35 -11.58 4.91
C ASN A 334 10.52 -11.90 3.42
N GLU A 335 9.52 -11.51 2.61
CA GLU A 335 9.46 -11.81 1.19
C GLU A 335 9.45 -10.57 0.29
N ILE A 336 10.07 -10.69 -0.87
CA ILE A 336 9.97 -9.77 -2.00
C ILE A 336 9.24 -10.45 -3.15
N CYS A 337 8.30 -9.74 -3.78
CA CYS A 337 7.48 -10.28 -4.84
C CYS A 337 7.43 -9.35 -6.06
N PHE A 338 7.68 -9.93 -7.24
CA PHE A 338 7.69 -9.24 -8.53
C PHE A 338 6.73 -9.95 -9.50
N PRO A 339 5.47 -9.52 -9.60
CA PRO A 339 4.51 -10.06 -10.57
C PRO A 339 4.99 -9.95 -12.01
N ALA A 340 4.52 -10.85 -12.87
CA ALA A 340 4.93 -10.93 -14.28
C ALA A 340 4.75 -9.59 -15.02
N ALA A 341 3.68 -8.85 -14.74
CA ALA A 341 3.35 -7.64 -15.48
C ALA A 341 4.31 -6.46 -15.26
N ILE A 342 5.06 -6.40 -14.15
CA ILE A 342 6.08 -5.37 -13.97
C ILE A 342 7.34 -5.65 -14.80
N LEU A 343 7.53 -6.90 -15.28
CA LEU A 343 8.70 -7.33 -16.02
C LEU A 343 8.58 -7.05 -17.51
N GLN A 344 8.23 -5.80 -17.84
CA GLN A 344 8.08 -5.28 -19.21
C GLN A 344 8.48 -3.79 -19.26
N PRO A 345 8.73 -3.23 -20.45
CA PRO A 345 9.02 -1.80 -20.58
C PRO A 345 7.92 -0.91 -19.95
N PRO A 346 8.32 0.20 -19.30
CA PRO A 346 9.67 0.77 -19.18
C PRO A 346 10.53 0.21 -18.04
N PHE A 347 10.04 -0.73 -17.23
CA PHE A 347 10.75 -1.29 -16.08
C PHE A 347 11.86 -2.28 -16.50
N PHE A 348 11.52 -3.20 -17.37
CA PHE A 348 12.42 -4.25 -17.88
C PHE A 348 12.25 -4.44 -19.36
N ASP A 349 13.34 -4.43 -20.08
CA ASP A 349 13.40 -4.75 -21.51
C ASP A 349 14.53 -5.75 -21.75
N PRO A 350 14.25 -7.01 -22.19
CA PRO A 350 15.26 -8.02 -22.42
C PRO A 350 16.25 -7.63 -23.56
N THR A 351 15.90 -6.64 -24.39
CA THR A 351 16.72 -6.13 -25.49
C THR A 351 17.54 -4.89 -25.13
N ALA A 352 17.21 -4.24 -24.00
CA ALA A 352 17.96 -3.09 -23.52
C ALA A 352 19.29 -3.50 -22.86
N ASP A 353 20.22 -2.54 -22.76
CA ASP A 353 21.46 -2.78 -22.02
C ASP A 353 21.21 -2.80 -20.50
N ASP A 354 22.16 -3.35 -19.76
CA ASP A 354 22.07 -3.51 -18.32
C ASP A 354 21.92 -2.17 -17.57
N ALA A 355 22.52 -1.08 -18.05
CA ALA A 355 22.37 0.22 -17.42
C ALA A 355 20.89 0.65 -17.36
N MET A 356 20.14 0.43 -18.43
CA MET A 356 18.70 0.71 -18.49
C MET A 356 17.90 -0.21 -17.56
N ASN A 357 18.16 -1.50 -17.58
CA ASN A 357 17.44 -2.47 -16.74
C ASN A 357 17.77 -2.30 -15.26
N TYR A 358 19.00 -2.02 -14.88
CA TYR A 358 19.35 -1.72 -13.50
C TYR A 358 18.75 -0.40 -13.01
N GLY A 359 18.65 0.62 -13.86
CA GLY A 359 17.96 1.87 -13.52
C GLY A 359 16.43 1.76 -13.44
N GLY A 360 15.83 0.86 -14.23
CA GLY A 360 14.41 0.55 -14.22
C GLY A 360 14.05 -0.49 -13.16
N ILE A 361 13.92 -1.75 -13.59
CA ILE A 361 13.52 -2.85 -12.69
C ILE A 361 14.53 -3.06 -11.55
N GLY A 362 15.82 -2.83 -11.76
CA GLY A 362 16.82 -2.91 -10.70
C GLY A 362 16.54 -1.92 -9.57
N GLY A 363 16.16 -0.69 -9.90
CA GLY A 363 15.73 0.30 -8.90
C GLY A 363 14.52 -0.17 -8.10
N VAL A 364 13.54 -0.84 -8.74
CA VAL A 364 12.37 -1.43 -8.07
C VAL A 364 12.78 -2.61 -7.18
N ILE A 365 13.61 -3.50 -7.65
CA ILE A 365 14.11 -4.63 -6.85
C ILE A 365 14.82 -4.14 -5.59
N GLY A 366 15.72 -3.16 -5.73
CA GLY A 366 16.43 -2.55 -4.61
C GLY A 366 15.49 -1.81 -3.66
N HIS A 367 14.43 -1.19 -4.18
CA HIS A 367 13.37 -0.56 -3.40
C HIS A 367 12.68 -1.59 -2.49
N GLU A 368 12.22 -2.72 -3.04
CA GLU A 368 11.57 -3.77 -2.24
C GLU A 368 12.53 -4.40 -1.23
N MET A 369 13.79 -4.63 -1.59
CA MET A 369 14.81 -5.08 -0.64
C MET A 369 15.02 -4.09 0.51
N SER A 370 15.00 -2.79 0.21
CA SER A 370 15.16 -1.72 1.19
C SER A 370 14.01 -1.67 2.19
N HIS A 371 12.80 -2.08 1.81
CA HIS A 371 11.69 -2.21 2.76
C HIS A 371 11.94 -3.21 3.88
N GLY A 372 12.79 -4.20 3.69
CA GLY A 372 13.25 -5.07 4.77
C GLY A 372 14.05 -4.35 5.85
N PHE A 373 14.55 -3.15 5.55
CA PHE A 373 15.46 -2.35 6.38
C PHE A 373 15.00 -0.89 6.53
N ASP A 374 13.77 -0.56 6.15
CA ASP A 374 13.19 0.77 6.36
C ASP A 374 12.76 0.98 7.82
N ASP A 375 12.10 2.09 8.12
CA ASP A 375 11.67 2.44 9.49
C ASP A 375 10.66 1.46 10.09
N GLN A 376 9.93 0.72 9.28
CA GLN A 376 9.00 -0.34 9.70
C GLN A 376 9.63 -1.73 9.56
N GLY A 377 10.16 -2.07 8.38
CA GLY A 377 10.74 -3.38 8.10
C GLY A 377 11.94 -3.72 8.98
N SER A 378 12.72 -2.71 9.37
CA SER A 378 13.85 -2.89 10.31
C SER A 378 13.43 -3.40 11.70
N GLN A 379 12.16 -3.31 12.05
CA GLN A 379 11.62 -3.82 13.31
C GLN A 379 11.30 -5.32 13.27
N PHE A 380 11.38 -5.95 12.10
CA PHE A 380 11.09 -7.37 11.89
C PHE A 380 12.39 -8.17 11.67
N ASP A 381 12.47 -9.33 12.27
CA ASP A 381 13.60 -10.25 12.08
C ASP A 381 13.45 -11.08 10.77
N LYS A 382 14.42 -11.93 10.50
CA LYS A 382 14.45 -12.80 9.32
C LYS A 382 13.31 -13.81 9.23
N THR A 383 12.64 -14.09 10.34
CA THR A 383 11.48 -15.01 10.38
C THR A 383 10.14 -14.30 10.26
N GLY A 384 10.15 -12.97 10.21
CA GLY A 384 8.96 -12.14 10.06
C GLY A 384 8.34 -11.68 11.39
N ASN A 385 8.98 -11.95 12.52
CA ASN A 385 8.51 -11.50 13.82
C ASN A 385 8.96 -10.07 14.10
N GLN A 386 8.09 -9.24 14.65
CA GLN A 386 8.50 -7.97 15.25
C GLN A 386 9.41 -8.25 16.46
N HIS A 387 10.69 -8.13 16.23
CA HIS A 387 11.72 -8.40 17.20
C HIS A 387 12.92 -7.47 16.97
N ASN A 388 13.31 -6.71 18.00
CA ASN A 388 14.44 -5.80 17.89
C ASN A 388 15.77 -6.58 17.78
N TRP A 389 16.46 -6.42 16.65
CA TRP A 389 17.77 -7.00 16.37
C TRP A 389 18.87 -5.96 16.20
N TRP A 390 18.53 -4.66 16.39
CA TRP A 390 19.47 -3.54 16.34
C TRP A 390 20.08 -3.28 17.72
N THR A 391 21.33 -2.77 17.75
CA THR A 391 21.82 -2.11 18.95
C THR A 391 21.15 -0.75 19.13
N ALA A 392 21.03 -0.26 20.35
CA ALA A 392 20.43 1.05 20.63
C ALA A 392 21.18 2.19 19.92
N ALA A 393 22.52 2.10 19.83
CA ALA A 393 23.35 3.07 19.12
C ALA A 393 23.08 3.05 17.61
N ASP A 394 23.02 1.88 17.00
CA ASP A 394 22.76 1.73 15.57
C ASP A 394 21.35 2.24 15.20
N LYS A 395 20.34 1.94 16.02
CA LYS A 395 18.99 2.46 15.84
C LYS A 395 18.99 4.00 15.85
N LYS A 396 19.69 4.62 16.80
CA LYS A 396 19.80 6.09 16.86
C LYS A 396 20.52 6.66 15.64
N HIS A 397 21.55 6.01 15.15
CA HIS A 397 22.23 6.40 13.91
C HIS A 397 21.32 6.30 12.69
N PHE A 398 20.54 5.22 12.60
CA PHE A 398 19.53 5.06 11.55
C PHE A 398 18.47 6.18 11.59
N GLU A 399 17.89 6.44 12.76
CA GLU A 399 16.88 7.49 12.95
C GLU A 399 17.41 8.88 12.60
N SER A 400 18.66 9.19 12.91
CA SER A 400 19.27 10.47 12.53
C SER A 400 19.42 10.64 11.01
N ARG A 401 19.67 9.55 10.28
CA ARG A 401 19.78 9.55 8.82
C ARG A 401 18.42 9.63 8.14
N THR A 402 17.44 8.87 8.62
CA THR A 402 16.08 8.87 8.09
C THR A 402 15.39 10.21 8.32
N LYS A 403 15.71 10.90 9.42
CA LYS A 403 15.23 12.28 9.66
C LYS A 403 15.65 13.24 8.56
N ILE A 404 16.82 13.07 7.96
CA ILE A 404 17.26 13.90 6.82
C ILE A 404 16.27 13.74 5.64
N LEU A 405 15.80 12.52 5.37
CA LEU A 405 14.78 12.30 4.34
C LEU A 405 13.45 12.96 4.71
N VAL A 406 12.98 12.81 5.94
CA VAL A 406 11.75 13.48 6.40
C VAL A 406 11.83 15.00 6.16
N ASP A 407 12.90 15.62 6.64
CA ASP A 407 13.09 17.06 6.54
C ASP A 407 13.23 17.53 5.07
N HIS A 408 13.84 16.72 4.21
CA HIS A 408 13.99 17.01 2.80
C HIS A 408 12.65 16.93 2.05
N PHE A 409 11.91 15.85 2.22
CA PHE A 409 10.63 15.67 1.53
C PHE A 409 9.54 16.61 2.03
N ASN A 410 9.56 17.02 3.30
CA ASN A 410 8.66 18.05 3.85
C ASN A 410 8.79 19.42 3.16
N LYS A 411 9.87 19.67 2.44
CA LYS A 411 10.09 20.92 1.69
C LYS A 411 9.53 20.89 0.27
N ILE A 412 9.21 19.69 -0.22
CA ILE A 412 8.69 19.52 -1.59
C ILE A 412 7.22 19.91 -1.60
N GLU A 413 6.87 20.82 -2.49
CA GLU A 413 5.50 21.26 -2.69
C GLU A 413 5.06 20.97 -4.12
N LEU A 414 3.93 20.29 -4.27
CA LEU A 414 3.31 19.92 -5.54
C LEU A 414 1.81 20.24 -5.48
N ALA A 415 1.28 20.83 -6.53
CA ALA A 415 -0.14 21.21 -6.61
C ALA A 415 -0.65 22.04 -5.40
N GLY A 416 0.21 22.91 -4.85
CA GLY A 416 -0.13 23.76 -3.70
C GLY A 416 -0.18 23.03 -2.35
N LYS A 417 0.30 21.79 -2.28
CA LYS A 417 0.37 20.98 -1.05
C LYS A 417 1.78 20.46 -0.81
N LYS A 418 2.22 20.45 0.43
CA LYS A 418 3.51 19.87 0.81
C LYS A 418 3.39 18.35 0.96
N VAL A 419 4.44 17.65 0.53
CA VAL A 419 4.61 16.23 0.83
C VAL A 419 4.75 16.03 2.33
N ASN A 420 4.12 15.02 2.89
CA ASN A 420 4.30 14.62 4.28
C ASN A 420 5.46 13.62 4.37
N GLY A 421 6.66 14.11 4.68
CA GLY A 421 7.87 13.28 4.72
C GLY A 421 7.84 12.18 5.78
N GLN A 422 7.07 12.34 6.85
CA GLN A 422 6.90 11.29 7.87
C GLN A 422 5.99 10.17 7.38
N MET A 423 4.89 10.53 6.71
CA MET A 423 3.97 9.56 6.10
C MET A 423 4.64 8.75 4.99
N THR A 424 5.50 9.41 4.18
CA THR A 424 6.15 8.80 3.02
C THR A 424 7.56 8.24 3.34
N LEU A 425 7.98 8.24 4.60
CA LEU A 425 9.35 7.90 4.98
C LEU A 425 9.79 6.52 4.48
N GLY A 426 9.00 5.47 4.70
CA GLY A 426 9.36 4.11 4.28
C GLY A 426 9.58 4.00 2.78
N GLU A 427 8.69 4.63 2.00
CA GLU A 427 8.80 4.66 0.53
C GLU A 427 10.01 5.50 0.06
N ASN A 428 10.30 6.61 0.73
CA ASN A 428 11.48 7.42 0.42
C ASN A 428 12.79 6.72 0.78
N ILE A 429 12.80 5.91 1.85
CA ILE A 429 13.92 5.01 2.17
C ILE A 429 14.06 3.95 1.07
N GLY A 430 12.94 3.37 0.63
CA GLY A 430 12.89 2.40 -0.46
C GLY A 430 13.51 2.94 -1.75
N ASP A 431 13.14 4.14 -2.17
CA ASP A 431 13.68 4.78 -3.37
C ASP A 431 15.18 5.13 -3.22
N ASN A 432 15.57 5.68 -2.08
CA ASN A 432 16.97 6.00 -1.79
C ASN A 432 17.86 4.75 -1.78
N GLY A 433 17.43 3.72 -1.06
CA GLY A 433 18.10 2.43 -1.00
C GLY A 433 18.12 1.76 -2.36
N GLY A 434 16.98 1.71 -3.04
CA GLY A 434 16.82 1.11 -4.36
C GLY A 434 17.81 1.67 -5.39
N LEU A 435 17.90 2.98 -5.48
CA LEU A 435 18.85 3.66 -6.37
C LEU A 435 20.31 3.34 -6.02
N ASN A 436 20.68 3.39 -4.75
CA ASN A 436 22.05 3.11 -4.32
C ASN A 436 22.45 1.64 -4.53
N ILE A 437 21.54 0.70 -4.20
CA ILE A 437 21.79 -0.75 -4.34
C ILE A 437 21.88 -1.12 -5.82
N ALA A 438 20.92 -0.69 -6.63
CA ALA A 438 20.91 -0.98 -8.07
C ALA A 438 22.10 -0.34 -8.81
N PHE A 439 22.51 0.85 -8.43
CA PHE A 439 23.71 1.46 -8.99
C PHE A 439 24.99 0.68 -8.63
N ARG A 440 25.11 0.16 -7.39
CA ARG A 440 26.21 -0.72 -7.00
C ARG A 440 26.18 -2.02 -7.82
N ALA A 441 25.01 -2.61 -8.06
CA ALA A 441 24.90 -3.80 -8.91
C ALA A 441 25.35 -3.51 -10.34
N LEU A 442 24.98 -2.37 -10.93
CA LEU A 442 25.48 -1.93 -12.22
C LEU A 442 27.02 -1.76 -12.22
N GLN A 443 27.58 -1.15 -11.17
CA GLN A 443 29.05 -1.03 -11.04
C GLN A 443 29.73 -2.41 -10.99
N ASN A 444 29.13 -3.40 -10.35
CA ASN A 444 29.66 -4.76 -10.34
C ASN A 444 29.66 -5.37 -11.74
N VAL A 445 28.59 -5.21 -12.52
CA VAL A 445 28.54 -5.66 -13.93
C VAL A 445 29.61 -4.96 -14.77
N MET A 446 29.79 -3.67 -14.60
CA MET A 446 30.77 -2.86 -15.37
C MET A 446 32.24 -3.25 -15.09
N LYS A 447 32.53 -4.03 -14.04
CA LYS A 447 33.87 -4.59 -13.82
C LYS A 447 34.24 -5.64 -14.87
N THR A 448 33.28 -6.35 -15.43
CA THR A 448 33.46 -7.44 -16.41
C THR A 448 32.92 -7.10 -17.79
N GLU A 449 31.98 -6.16 -17.88
CA GLU A 449 31.31 -5.79 -19.12
C GLU A 449 31.55 -4.32 -19.49
N LYS A 450 31.87 -4.07 -20.77
CA LYS A 450 32.01 -2.71 -21.31
C LYS A 450 30.69 -2.27 -21.94
N LEU A 451 29.92 -1.46 -21.21
CA LEU A 451 28.61 -0.98 -21.70
C LEU A 451 28.72 0.23 -22.65
N GLY A 452 29.83 0.98 -22.60
CA GLY A 452 30.12 2.11 -23.50
C GLY A 452 29.08 3.25 -23.43
N VAL A 453 29.34 4.29 -24.23
CA VAL A 453 28.41 5.40 -24.44
C VAL A 453 27.38 4.99 -25.52
N LYS A 454 26.11 5.25 -25.28
CA LYS A 454 24.99 5.05 -26.22
C LYS A 454 24.12 6.29 -26.23
N ASP A 455 23.73 6.74 -27.42
CA ASP A 455 22.92 7.95 -27.63
C ASP A 455 23.46 9.20 -26.92
N GLY A 456 24.82 9.29 -26.80
CA GLY A 456 25.49 10.38 -26.11
C GLY A 456 25.52 10.29 -24.58
N PHE A 457 25.00 9.22 -23.98
CA PHE A 457 24.94 9.02 -22.53
C PHE A 457 25.86 7.89 -22.06
N THR A 458 26.55 8.12 -20.93
CA THR A 458 27.32 7.08 -20.23
C THR A 458 26.37 6.04 -19.61
N PRO A 459 26.86 4.84 -19.25
CA PRO A 459 26.03 3.85 -18.54
C PRO A 459 25.40 4.40 -17.27
N GLU A 460 26.14 5.18 -16.48
CA GLU A 460 25.66 5.79 -15.25
C GLU A 460 24.54 6.81 -15.52
N GLN A 461 24.65 7.61 -16.57
CA GLN A 461 23.61 8.54 -16.99
C GLN A 461 22.36 7.79 -17.46
N ARG A 462 22.51 6.73 -18.27
CA ARG A 462 21.38 5.91 -18.70
C ARG A 462 20.64 5.25 -17.54
N PHE A 463 21.35 4.82 -16.50
CA PHE A 463 20.76 4.32 -15.27
C PHE A 463 19.75 5.30 -14.65
N PHE A 464 20.18 6.53 -14.42
CA PHE A 464 19.30 7.54 -13.82
C PHE A 464 18.18 8.01 -14.76
N LEU A 465 18.45 8.07 -16.07
CA LEU A 465 17.42 8.36 -17.07
C LEU A 465 16.35 7.26 -17.13
N ALA A 466 16.73 5.99 -16.97
CA ALA A 466 15.79 4.89 -16.90
C ALA A 466 14.89 4.99 -15.66
N TRP A 467 15.44 5.32 -14.49
CA TRP A 467 14.64 5.60 -13.29
C TRP A 467 13.65 6.74 -13.51
N ALA A 468 14.11 7.86 -14.07
CA ALA A 468 13.23 8.99 -14.36
C ALA A 468 12.11 8.62 -15.35
N ARG A 469 12.43 7.77 -16.35
CA ARG A 469 11.43 7.28 -17.33
C ARG A 469 10.36 6.39 -16.70
N VAL A 470 10.73 5.55 -15.74
CA VAL A 470 9.77 4.70 -15.00
C VAL A 470 8.68 5.54 -14.33
N TRP A 471 9.04 6.70 -13.79
CA TRP A 471 8.12 7.60 -13.09
C TRP A 471 7.55 8.72 -13.97
N ALA A 472 7.90 8.76 -15.25
CA ALA A 472 7.35 9.75 -16.18
C ALA A 472 5.82 9.60 -16.29
N GLY A 473 5.10 10.65 -15.96
CA GLY A 473 3.64 10.66 -15.99
C GLY A 473 3.08 12.02 -15.63
N ASN A 474 1.84 12.25 -16.02
CA ASN A 474 1.09 13.45 -15.69
C ASN A 474 -0.06 13.10 -14.75
N ALA A 475 -0.28 13.96 -13.77
CA ALA A 475 -1.41 13.85 -12.85
C ALA A 475 -2.11 15.20 -12.72
N ARG A 476 -3.43 15.18 -12.54
CA ARG A 476 -4.21 16.39 -12.26
C ARG A 476 -3.87 16.93 -10.86
N PRO A 477 -3.94 18.24 -10.64
CA PRO A 477 -3.66 18.83 -9.33
C PRO A 477 -4.49 18.22 -8.20
N GLU A 478 -5.77 18.00 -8.41
CA GLU A 478 -6.69 17.39 -7.44
C GLU A 478 -6.26 15.96 -7.09
N TYR A 479 -5.85 15.18 -8.10
CA TYR A 479 -5.36 13.82 -7.89
C TYR A 479 -4.04 13.77 -7.13
N LEU A 480 -3.12 14.70 -7.41
CA LEU A 480 -1.88 14.84 -6.62
C LEU A 480 -2.17 15.18 -5.16
N GLN A 481 -3.10 16.10 -4.91
CA GLN A 481 -3.52 16.44 -3.55
C GLN A 481 -4.17 15.25 -2.84
N TYR A 482 -5.00 14.47 -3.56
CA TYR A 482 -5.59 13.24 -3.06
C TYR A 482 -4.49 12.24 -2.67
N LEU A 483 -3.55 11.93 -3.55
CA LEU A 483 -2.44 11.01 -3.26
C LEU A 483 -1.62 11.47 -2.06
N MET A 484 -1.26 12.76 -1.98
CA MET A 484 -0.52 13.30 -0.83
C MET A 484 -1.29 13.27 0.50
N THR A 485 -2.60 13.00 0.46
CA THR A 485 -3.43 12.83 1.66
C THR A 485 -3.55 11.37 2.09
N VAL A 486 -3.62 10.43 1.13
CA VAL A 486 -3.97 9.02 1.42
C VAL A 486 -2.84 8.03 1.13
N ASP A 487 -1.89 8.35 0.26
CA ASP A 487 -0.86 7.43 -0.22
C ASP A 487 0.45 7.63 0.55
N VAL A 488 1.05 6.52 0.97
CA VAL A 488 2.36 6.51 1.63
C VAL A 488 3.53 6.73 0.66
N HIS A 489 3.29 6.68 -0.66
CA HIS A 489 4.27 7.02 -1.67
C HIS A 489 4.31 8.53 -1.92
N SER A 490 5.50 9.07 -2.12
CA SER A 490 5.65 10.40 -2.68
C SER A 490 5.14 10.43 -4.13
N PRO A 491 4.58 11.56 -4.62
CA PRO A 491 4.20 11.69 -6.04
C PRO A 491 5.38 11.43 -6.99
N ASN A 492 5.09 10.98 -8.20
CA ASN A 492 6.10 10.58 -9.19
C ASN A 492 7.23 11.59 -9.38
N GLU A 493 6.93 12.89 -9.47
CA GLU A 493 7.94 13.94 -9.57
C GLU A 493 8.90 13.94 -8.37
N ALA A 494 8.39 13.75 -7.17
CA ALA A 494 9.19 13.69 -5.95
C ALA A 494 10.02 12.40 -5.85
N ARG A 495 9.56 11.29 -6.42
CA ARG A 495 10.33 10.04 -6.52
C ARG A 495 11.55 10.17 -7.43
N VAL A 496 11.57 11.16 -8.32
CA VAL A 496 12.73 11.52 -9.16
C VAL A 496 13.47 12.71 -8.55
N ASN A 497 12.85 13.88 -8.54
CA ASN A 497 13.50 15.15 -8.16
C ASN A 497 13.73 15.27 -6.65
N GLY A 498 13.03 14.51 -5.83
CA GLY A 498 13.28 14.41 -4.39
C GLY A 498 14.29 13.32 -4.04
N ALA A 499 14.28 12.18 -4.73
CA ALA A 499 15.17 11.07 -4.44
C ALA A 499 16.60 11.26 -4.96
N LEU A 500 16.77 11.69 -6.22
CA LEU A 500 18.08 11.83 -6.86
C LEU A 500 19.05 12.77 -6.10
N PRO A 501 18.62 13.90 -5.53
CA PRO A 501 19.50 14.77 -4.75
C PRO A 501 20.11 14.13 -3.50
N MET A 502 19.61 12.97 -3.07
CA MET A 502 20.13 12.19 -1.94
C MET A 502 21.12 11.09 -2.37
N VAL A 503 21.44 10.97 -3.66
CA VAL A 503 22.26 9.89 -4.23
C VAL A 503 23.57 10.44 -4.76
N ASP A 504 24.69 10.15 -4.11
CA ASP A 504 26.02 10.69 -4.46
C ASP A 504 26.47 10.36 -5.89
N SER A 505 26.13 9.17 -6.40
CA SER A 505 26.48 8.74 -7.75
C SER A 505 25.78 9.56 -8.85
N TRP A 506 24.59 10.10 -8.58
CA TRP A 506 23.88 11.01 -9.49
C TRP A 506 24.67 12.30 -9.72
N TYR A 507 25.28 12.87 -8.67
CA TYR A 507 26.14 14.06 -8.78
C TYR A 507 27.33 13.82 -9.69
N LYS A 508 27.94 12.64 -9.59
CA LYS A 508 29.08 12.27 -10.43
C LYS A 508 28.66 12.05 -11.88
N ALA A 509 27.55 11.34 -12.11
CA ALA A 509 27.06 11.02 -13.46
C ALA A 509 26.74 12.28 -14.29
N PHE A 510 26.18 13.31 -13.67
CA PHE A 510 25.76 14.54 -14.34
C PHE A 510 26.60 15.78 -13.99
N ASN A 511 27.71 15.60 -13.26
CA ASN A 511 28.59 16.70 -12.84
C ASN A 511 27.84 17.85 -12.12
N ILE A 512 26.89 17.48 -11.23
CA ILE A 512 26.07 18.44 -10.48
C ILE A 512 26.90 19.20 -9.48
N LYS A 513 26.74 20.52 -9.45
CA LYS A 513 27.56 21.46 -8.67
C LYS A 513 26.70 22.36 -7.80
N LYS A 514 27.36 23.00 -6.82
CA LYS A 514 26.71 24.06 -6.02
C LYS A 514 26.21 25.18 -6.95
N GLY A 515 24.93 25.50 -6.84
CA GLY A 515 24.24 26.46 -7.70
C GLY A 515 23.26 25.81 -8.67
N ASP A 516 23.37 24.51 -8.94
CA ASP A 516 22.38 23.79 -9.72
C ASP A 516 21.07 23.60 -8.92
N LYS A 517 19.93 23.57 -9.63
CA LYS A 517 18.58 23.65 -9.04
C LYS A 517 18.28 22.58 -7.97
N LEU A 518 18.76 21.36 -8.16
CA LEU A 518 18.51 20.23 -7.25
C LEU A 518 19.70 19.91 -6.34
N PHE A 519 20.71 20.77 -6.29
CA PHE A 519 21.90 20.53 -5.48
C PHE A 519 21.57 20.51 -3.99
N VAL A 520 21.99 19.43 -3.30
CA VAL A 520 21.99 19.32 -1.84
C VAL A 520 23.43 19.08 -1.36
N PRO A 521 23.93 19.86 -0.38
CA PRO A 521 25.27 19.64 0.17
C PRO A 521 25.48 18.22 0.68
N LYS A 522 26.66 17.64 0.49
CA LYS A 522 26.94 16.24 0.81
C LYS A 522 26.61 15.88 2.28
N ASN A 523 26.91 16.77 3.22
CA ASN A 523 26.62 16.58 4.63
C ASN A 523 25.12 16.65 5.00
N LYS A 524 24.27 17.01 4.04
CA LYS A 524 22.79 17.04 4.17
C LYS A 524 22.11 15.96 3.34
N ARG A 525 22.87 15.00 2.79
CA ARG A 525 22.32 13.83 2.10
C ARG A 525 22.15 12.68 3.08
N ALA A 526 21.09 11.91 2.88
CA ALA A 526 20.83 10.73 3.68
C ALA A 526 21.71 9.57 3.18
N HIS A 527 22.77 9.26 3.89
CA HIS A 527 23.64 8.13 3.60
C HIS A 527 23.21 6.95 4.48
N ILE A 528 22.18 6.21 4.06
CA ILE A 528 21.63 5.07 4.82
C ILE A 528 22.37 3.79 4.41
N TRP A 529 22.33 3.43 3.13
CA TRP A 529 22.99 2.24 2.56
C TRP A 529 24.10 2.60 1.59
#